data_df2fe99cac0c46cb00b2dbafc4399f8a
#
_entry.id   df2fe99cac0c46cb00b2dbafc4399f8a
#
_cell.length_a   1.000
_cell.length_b   1.000
_cell.length_c   1.000
_cell.angle_alpha   90.00
_cell.angle_beta   90.00
_cell.angle_gamma   90.00
#
_symmetry.space_group_name_H-M   'P 1'
#
loop_
_entity.id
_entity.type
_entity.pdbx_description
1 polymer ?
#
loop_
_entity_poly.entity_id
_entity_poly.type
_entity_poly.pdbx_seq_one_letter_code
_entity_poly.pdbx_strand_id
1 'polypeptide(L)'
;RRLVRTDDLVLEVAQADTAAGTEYAICYCRGKADPAMVRQVRQTLAAAKPELLLDSSYFVPWLLPSRARLFTPVSYTQRPAAASAKLCEGRIVVLVNGSPSAMVLPALFCENFECLDDYASTAVFASFLRVLNYASFYLTVFLPGAFVCLAVYLPELIPPQLLYKIEAAEKATPLPLFAEMLLVILLLEVIREAGLRMPQSLGHSVSLVAALILGDAAIATGLMSTPVIFVASITSIAVFVTPALYEPATLLRIGVVV
;
A
#
# COMPACT_ATOMS: atom_id res chain seq x y z
N ARG A 1 25.32 5.90 11.85
CA ARG A 1 26.28 5.74 12.99
C ARG A 1 25.83 6.47 14.27
N ARG A 2 25.14 7.61 14.23
CA ARG A 2 24.71 8.29 15.48
C ARG A 2 23.65 7.50 16.26
N LEU A 3 22.75 6.80 15.58
CA LEU A 3 21.66 6.01 16.20
C LEU A 3 22.10 4.58 16.52
N VAL A 4 22.95 3.98 15.69
CA VAL A 4 23.48 2.63 15.89
C VAL A 4 24.97 2.75 16.18
N ARG A 5 25.34 2.70 17.46
CA ARG A 5 26.73 2.81 17.94
C ARG A 5 27.30 1.42 18.23
N THR A 6 27.42 0.60 17.19
CA THR A 6 28.04 -0.72 17.28
C THR A 6 29.16 -0.81 16.26
N ASP A 7 30.26 -1.48 16.62
CA ASP A 7 31.37 -1.76 15.70
C ASP A 7 30.98 -2.75 14.61
N ASP A 8 29.86 -3.46 14.80
CA ASP A 8 29.30 -4.42 13.85
C ASP A 8 28.56 -3.78 12.68
N LEU A 9 28.28 -2.47 12.73
CA LEU A 9 27.63 -1.77 11.63
C LEU A 9 28.61 -1.58 10.47
N VAL A 10 28.35 -2.32 9.39
CA VAL A 10 29.09 -2.22 8.13
C VAL A 10 28.37 -1.28 7.19
N LEU A 11 29.14 -0.37 6.60
CA LEU A 11 28.69 0.54 5.54
C LEU A 11 29.59 0.33 4.33
N GLU A 12 29.06 -0.24 3.27
CA GLU A 12 29.76 -0.43 1.99
C GLU A 12 29.26 0.59 1.00
N VAL A 13 30.13 1.53 0.63
CA VAL A 13 29.81 2.53 -0.38
C VAL A 13 30.32 2.04 -1.72
N ALA A 14 29.46 2.12 -2.73
CA ALA A 14 29.78 1.78 -4.11
C ALA A 14 29.17 2.82 -5.06
N GLN A 15 29.68 2.86 -6.26
CA GLN A 15 29.20 3.73 -7.32
C GLN A 15 28.42 2.91 -8.34
N ALA A 16 27.24 3.38 -8.73
CA ALA A 16 26.44 2.75 -9.75
C ALA A 16 27.04 3.02 -11.14
N ASP A 17 26.95 2.05 -12.03
CA ASP A 17 27.35 2.17 -13.44
C ASP A 17 26.29 2.97 -14.21
N THR A 18 26.23 4.27 -13.91
CA THR A 18 25.30 5.24 -14.49
C THR A 18 26.08 6.42 -15.08
N ALA A 19 25.48 7.13 -16.03
CA ALA A 19 26.10 8.34 -16.59
C ALA A 19 26.43 9.40 -15.55
N ALA A 20 25.68 9.46 -14.44
CA ALA A 20 25.90 10.38 -13.33
C ALA A 20 26.84 9.85 -12.25
N GLY A 21 27.23 8.56 -12.29
CA GLY A 21 28.08 7.95 -11.28
C GLY A 21 27.51 8.03 -9.86
N THR A 22 26.20 7.85 -9.70
CA THR A 22 25.51 8.03 -8.44
C THR A 22 26.00 7.03 -7.39
N GLU A 23 26.38 7.52 -6.23
CA GLU A 23 26.82 6.68 -5.13
C GLU A 23 25.64 6.03 -4.41
N TYR A 24 25.82 4.79 -3.99
CA TYR A 24 24.89 4.10 -3.10
C TYR A 24 25.66 3.39 -1.97
N ALA A 25 24.98 3.16 -0.87
CA ALA A 25 25.56 2.50 0.28
C ALA A 25 24.71 1.32 0.73
N ILE A 26 25.34 0.18 0.97
CA ILE A 26 24.72 -1.02 1.56
C ILE A 26 25.10 -1.01 3.05
N CYS A 27 24.08 -0.95 3.90
CA CYS A 27 24.22 -0.94 5.35
C CYS A 27 23.69 -2.24 5.92
N TYR A 28 24.44 -2.89 6.80
CA TYR A 28 23.99 -4.09 7.52
C TYR A 28 24.77 -4.28 8.82
N CYS A 29 24.22 -5.04 9.77
CA CYS A 29 24.93 -5.42 10.98
C CYS A 29 25.61 -6.78 10.81
N ARG A 30 26.94 -6.83 11.00
CA ARG A 30 27.72 -8.07 10.97
C ARG A 30 27.25 -9.00 12.09
N GLY A 31 27.07 -10.28 11.79
CA GLY A 31 26.60 -11.28 12.74
C GLY A 31 25.08 -11.34 12.93
N LYS A 32 24.31 -10.35 12.44
CA LYS A 32 22.84 -10.36 12.46
C LYS A 32 22.23 -10.54 11.08
N ALA A 33 22.80 -9.88 10.08
CA ALA A 33 22.34 -10.02 8.70
C ALA A 33 22.80 -11.35 8.11
N ASP A 34 21.93 -11.98 7.31
CA ASP A 34 22.28 -13.21 6.58
C ASP A 34 23.37 -12.92 5.55
N PRO A 35 24.55 -13.58 5.66
CA PRO A 35 25.66 -13.35 4.74
C PRO A 35 25.33 -13.75 3.29
N ALA A 36 24.40 -14.69 3.07
CA ALA A 36 23.97 -15.11 1.74
C ALA A 36 23.16 -13.99 1.09
N MET A 37 22.23 -13.41 1.82
CA MET A 37 21.42 -12.28 1.38
C MET A 37 22.28 -11.04 1.08
N VAL A 38 23.24 -10.71 1.96
CA VAL A 38 24.15 -9.59 1.74
C VAL A 38 24.93 -9.77 0.43
N ARG A 39 25.46 -10.98 0.18
CA ARG A 39 26.19 -11.30 -1.06
C ARG A 39 25.28 -11.17 -2.28
N GLN A 40 24.06 -11.68 -2.19
CA GLN A 40 23.07 -11.59 -3.28
C GLN A 40 22.75 -10.12 -3.60
N VAL A 41 22.42 -9.32 -2.59
CA VAL A 41 22.10 -7.90 -2.78
C VAL A 41 23.30 -7.17 -3.40
N ARG A 42 24.50 -7.37 -2.86
CA ARG A 42 25.73 -6.76 -3.40
C ARG A 42 25.97 -7.11 -4.86
N GLN A 43 25.87 -8.39 -5.22
CA GLN A 43 26.07 -8.85 -6.59
C GLN A 43 25.00 -8.29 -7.53
N THR A 44 23.74 -8.28 -7.10
CA THR A 44 22.64 -7.75 -7.89
C THR A 44 22.76 -6.25 -8.13
N LEU A 45 23.11 -5.47 -7.09
CA LEU A 45 23.28 -4.03 -7.23
C LEU A 45 24.53 -3.68 -8.08
N ALA A 46 25.60 -4.44 -7.95
CA ALA A 46 26.79 -4.25 -8.78
C ALA A 46 26.58 -4.62 -10.25
N ALA A 47 25.68 -5.58 -10.53
CA ALA A 47 25.33 -5.96 -11.89
C ALA A 47 24.22 -5.07 -12.50
N ALA A 48 23.53 -4.29 -11.69
CA ALA A 48 22.48 -3.39 -12.13
C ALA A 48 23.08 -2.23 -12.93
N LYS A 49 22.54 -1.99 -14.12
CA LYS A 49 22.95 -0.90 -15.02
C LYS A 49 21.75 -0.02 -15.35
N PRO A 50 21.24 0.75 -14.40
CA PRO A 50 20.21 1.73 -14.69
C PRO A 50 20.83 2.89 -15.48
N GLU A 51 20.15 3.40 -16.49
CA GLU A 51 20.60 4.60 -17.23
C GLU A 51 20.74 5.79 -16.28
N LEU A 52 19.81 5.92 -15.35
CA LEU A 52 19.77 6.97 -14.34
C LEU A 52 19.33 6.39 -13.01
N LEU A 53 19.95 6.81 -11.91
CA LEU A 53 19.62 6.40 -10.56
C LEU A 53 19.23 7.63 -9.74
N LEU A 54 17.94 7.91 -9.66
CA LEU A 54 17.39 9.05 -8.90
C LEU A 54 16.86 8.64 -7.52
N ASP A 55 16.39 7.40 -7.39
CA ASP A 55 15.83 6.89 -6.15
C ASP A 55 16.21 5.41 -5.94
N SER A 56 16.12 4.97 -4.70
CA SER A 56 16.40 3.58 -4.32
C SER A 56 15.48 2.56 -5.01
N SER A 57 14.25 2.96 -5.36
CA SER A 57 13.29 2.13 -6.08
C SER A 57 13.74 1.68 -7.48
N TYR A 58 14.66 2.40 -8.09
CA TYR A 58 15.21 2.04 -9.40
C TYR A 58 15.98 0.70 -9.39
N PHE A 59 16.43 0.24 -8.24
CA PHE A 59 17.07 -1.08 -8.11
C PHE A 59 16.09 -2.27 -8.03
N VAL A 60 14.81 -2.01 -7.78
CA VAL A 60 13.80 -3.06 -7.60
C VAL A 60 13.70 -4.03 -8.78
N PRO A 61 13.75 -3.61 -10.06
CA PRO A 61 13.66 -4.53 -11.20
C PRO A 61 14.78 -5.59 -11.23
N TRP A 62 15.96 -5.26 -10.72
CA TRP A 62 17.09 -6.21 -10.64
C TRP A 62 17.04 -7.08 -9.39
N LEU A 63 16.55 -6.53 -8.28
CA LEU A 63 16.39 -7.29 -7.02
C LEU A 63 15.26 -8.31 -7.11
N LEU A 64 14.26 -8.06 -7.94
CA LEU A 64 13.09 -8.90 -8.12
C LEU A 64 13.03 -9.45 -9.55
N PRO A 65 13.50 -10.68 -9.80
CA PRO A 65 13.53 -11.26 -11.14
C PRO A 65 12.14 -11.51 -11.74
N SER A 66 11.09 -11.53 -10.93
CA SER A 66 9.70 -11.68 -11.39
C SER A 66 8.92 -10.39 -11.19
N ARG A 67 8.58 -9.72 -12.28
CA ARG A 67 7.71 -8.52 -12.28
C ARG A 67 6.25 -8.82 -11.91
N ALA A 68 5.87 -10.09 -11.88
CA ALA A 68 4.50 -10.54 -11.59
C ALA A 68 4.22 -10.73 -10.09
N ARG A 69 5.08 -10.27 -9.20
CA ARG A 69 4.86 -10.40 -7.76
C ARG A 69 3.91 -9.31 -7.28
N LEU A 70 2.79 -9.73 -6.73
CA LEU A 70 1.80 -8.85 -6.12
C LEU A 70 2.36 -8.17 -4.84
N PHE A 71 3.17 -8.91 -4.07
CA PHE A 71 3.82 -8.40 -2.86
C PHE A 71 5.33 -8.33 -3.06
N THR A 72 5.89 -7.14 -2.84
CA THR A 72 7.32 -6.91 -2.95
C THR A 72 8.01 -7.14 -1.60
N PRO A 73 9.11 -7.91 -1.54
CA PRO A 73 9.89 -8.06 -0.31
C PRO A 73 10.82 -6.87 -0.07
N VAL A 74 10.38 -5.69 -0.42
CA VAL A 74 11.11 -4.43 -0.28
C VAL A 74 10.21 -3.43 0.43
N SER A 75 10.70 -2.78 1.45
CA SER A 75 10.03 -1.67 2.10
C SER A 75 10.86 -0.40 2.03
N TYR A 76 10.20 0.74 2.16
CA TYR A 76 10.85 2.05 2.11
C TYR A 76 10.58 2.81 3.40
N THR A 77 11.56 3.53 3.88
CA THR A 77 11.41 4.39 5.04
C THR A 77 12.19 5.68 4.88
N GLN A 78 11.58 6.78 5.30
CA GLN A 78 12.23 8.10 5.40
C GLN A 78 12.66 8.42 6.83
N ARG A 79 12.29 7.55 7.79
CA ARG A 79 12.64 7.72 9.21
C ARG A 79 13.95 7.00 9.53
N PRO A 80 15.02 7.72 9.90
CA PRO A 80 16.30 7.08 10.27
C PRO A 80 16.19 6.13 11.46
N ALA A 81 15.26 6.39 12.39
CA ALA A 81 15.00 5.52 13.52
C ALA A 81 14.46 4.15 13.07
N ALA A 82 13.50 4.14 12.13
CA ALA A 82 12.96 2.91 11.57
C ALA A 82 14.03 2.09 10.82
N ALA A 83 14.83 2.75 9.98
CA ALA A 83 15.95 2.10 9.30
C ALA A 83 16.97 1.50 10.30
N SER A 84 17.25 2.22 11.40
CA SER A 84 18.15 1.74 12.44
C SER A 84 17.59 0.53 13.20
N ALA A 85 16.30 0.52 13.51
CA ALA A 85 15.65 -0.62 14.14
C ALA A 85 15.73 -1.86 13.23
N LYS A 86 15.44 -1.71 11.93
CA LYS A 86 15.53 -2.79 10.95
C LYS A 86 16.96 -3.32 10.78
N LEU A 87 17.97 -2.47 10.83
CA LEU A 87 19.38 -2.90 10.85
C LEU A 87 19.70 -3.76 12.08
N CYS A 88 19.18 -3.38 13.26
CA CYS A 88 19.34 -4.16 14.48
C CYS A 88 18.62 -5.52 14.45
N GLU A 89 17.57 -5.65 13.65
CA GLU A 89 16.85 -6.90 13.37
C GLU A 89 17.56 -7.80 12.33
N GLY A 90 18.69 -7.34 11.78
CA GLY A 90 19.45 -8.10 10.77
C GLY A 90 19.02 -7.83 9.32
N ARG A 91 18.24 -6.78 9.08
CA ARG A 91 17.89 -6.37 7.72
C ARG A 91 19.03 -5.61 7.05
N ILE A 92 18.97 -5.57 5.73
CA ILE A 92 19.89 -4.81 4.88
C ILE A 92 19.19 -3.51 4.48
N VAL A 93 19.87 -2.40 4.62
CA VAL A 93 19.37 -1.09 4.23
C VAL A 93 20.23 -0.57 3.09
N VAL A 94 19.61 -0.19 1.99
CA VAL A 94 20.27 0.44 0.84
C VAL A 94 19.89 1.91 0.79
N LEU A 95 20.92 2.75 0.75
CA LEU A 95 20.81 4.21 0.64
C LEU A 95 21.35 4.63 -0.71
N VAL A 96 20.65 5.52 -1.39
CA VAL A 96 21.08 6.10 -2.67
C VAL A 96 21.28 7.59 -2.46
N ASN A 97 22.38 8.12 -2.96
CA ASN A 97 22.68 9.55 -2.85
C ASN A 97 21.62 10.36 -3.63
N GLY A 98 21.01 11.34 -2.97
CA GLY A 98 19.91 12.15 -3.51
C GLY A 98 18.51 11.57 -3.28
N SER A 99 18.37 10.31 -2.87
CA SER A 99 17.06 9.72 -2.52
C SER A 99 16.64 10.08 -1.09
N PRO A 100 15.40 10.54 -0.86
CA PRO A 100 14.89 10.80 0.47
C PRO A 100 14.54 9.52 1.23
N SER A 101 14.42 8.37 0.56
CA SER A 101 13.97 7.11 1.12
C SER A 101 15.08 6.07 1.17
N ALA A 102 15.17 5.37 2.29
CA ALA A 102 16.01 4.20 2.47
C ALA A 102 15.22 2.95 2.10
N MET A 103 15.81 2.08 1.28
CA MET A 103 15.24 0.78 0.93
C MET A 103 15.68 -0.27 1.94
N VAL A 104 14.75 -1.06 2.46
CA VAL A 104 14.98 -2.11 3.46
C VAL A 104 14.66 -3.47 2.86
N LEU A 105 15.56 -4.44 3.06
CA LEU A 105 15.53 -5.79 2.50
C LEU A 105 15.93 -6.85 3.54
N PRO A 106 15.31 -8.02 3.53
CA PRO A 106 13.99 -8.33 3.00
C PRO A 106 12.89 -7.72 3.86
N ALA A 107 11.78 -7.28 3.26
CA ALA A 107 10.60 -6.89 3.98
C ALA A 107 9.65 -8.09 4.14
N LEU A 108 9.04 -8.25 5.30
CA LEU A 108 8.01 -9.24 5.55
C LEU A 108 6.63 -8.62 5.36
N PHE A 109 5.68 -9.42 4.88
CA PHE A 109 4.30 -8.98 4.67
C PHE A 109 3.67 -8.39 5.95
N CYS A 110 3.88 -9.02 7.10
CA CYS A 110 3.36 -8.54 8.40
C CYS A 110 3.92 -7.17 8.82
N GLU A 111 5.11 -6.81 8.37
CA GLU A 111 5.72 -5.50 8.72
C GLU A 111 4.96 -4.31 8.14
N ASN A 112 4.16 -4.52 7.09
CA ASN A 112 3.32 -3.47 6.51
C ASN A 112 2.15 -3.05 7.41
N PHE A 113 1.82 -3.87 8.42
CA PHE A 113 0.77 -3.59 9.42
C PHE A 113 1.32 -3.01 10.72
N GLU A 114 2.65 -2.87 10.82
CA GLU A 114 3.32 -2.35 12.00
C GLU A 114 3.79 -0.91 11.75
N CYS A 115 3.58 -0.05 12.75
CA CYS A 115 4.14 1.30 12.75
C CYS A 115 5.19 1.42 13.85
N LEU A 116 6.20 2.27 13.63
CA LEU A 116 7.21 2.54 14.64
C LEU A 116 6.58 3.13 15.92
N ASP A 117 5.49 3.86 15.78
CA ASP A 117 4.78 4.50 16.87
C ASP A 117 4.05 3.49 17.78
N ASP A 118 3.79 2.25 17.30
CA ASP A 118 3.21 1.15 18.09
C ASP A 118 4.13 0.75 19.25
N TYR A 119 5.44 0.87 19.07
CA TYR A 119 6.44 0.55 20.11
C TYR A 119 6.54 1.62 21.19
N ALA A 120 6.03 2.83 20.94
CA ALA A 120 5.94 3.90 21.93
C ALA A 120 4.64 3.88 22.73
N SER A 121 3.65 3.09 22.28
CA SER A 121 2.32 2.97 22.86
C SER A 121 2.24 1.84 23.92
N THR A 122 1.16 1.82 24.69
CA THR A 122 0.88 0.69 25.60
C THR A 122 0.62 -0.58 24.79
N ALA A 123 1.04 -1.74 25.30
CA ALA A 123 0.92 -3.03 24.61
C ALA A 123 -0.52 -3.37 24.18
N VAL A 124 -1.51 -3.00 25.01
CA VAL A 124 -2.94 -3.24 24.70
C VAL A 124 -3.38 -2.39 23.51
N PHE A 125 -3.01 -1.11 23.50
CA PHE A 125 -3.38 -0.19 22.43
C PHE A 125 -2.66 -0.54 21.12
N ALA A 126 -1.38 -0.86 21.16
CA ALA A 126 -0.62 -1.32 20.00
C ALA A 126 -1.23 -2.60 19.40
N SER A 127 -1.65 -3.56 20.24
CA SER A 127 -2.32 -4.78 19.77
C SER A 127 -3.65 -4.48 19.10
N PHE A 128 -4.44 -3.56 19.67
CA PHE A 128 -5.70 -3.11 19.06
C PHE A 128 -5.47 -2.47 17.69
N LEU A 129 -4.47 -1.57 17.57
CA LEU A 129 -4.14 -0.94 16.29
C LEU A 129 -3.70 -1.95 15.24
N ARG A 130 -2.90 -2.96 15.61
CA ARG A 130 -2.50 -4.03 14.69
C ARG A 130 -3.70 -4.82 14.17
N VAL A 131 -4.60 -5.22 15.07
CA VAL A 131 -5.85 -5.89 14.67
C VAL A 131 -6.67 -5.01 13.74
N LEU A 132 -6.78 -3.71 14.03
CA LEU A 132 -7.48 -2.74 13.19
C LEU A 132 -6.83 -2.64 11.79
N ASN A 133 -5.50 -2.61 11.70
CA ASN A 133 -4.78 -2.55 10.43
C ASN A 133 -5.03 -3.81 9.59
N TYR A 134 -4.97 -5.01 10.19
CA TYR A 134 -5.32 -6.25 9.50
C TYR A 134 -6.79 -6.25 9.05
N ALA A 135 -7.71 -5.88 9.93
CA ALA A 135 -9.13 -5.80 9.59
C ALA A 135 -9.39 -4.82 8.44
N SER A 136 -8.72 -3.66 8.44
CA SER A 136 -8.84 -2.66 7.37
C SER A 136 -8.34 -3.21 6.03
N PHE A 137 -7.25 -3.97 6.01
CA PHE A 137 -6.78 -4.62 4.78
C PHE A 137 -7.81 -5.63 4.25
N TYR A 138 -8.34 -6.50 5.12
CA TYR A 138 -9.38 -7.46 4.72
C TYR A 138 -10.65 -6.76 4.24
N LEU A 139 -11.10 -5.70 4.92
CA LEU A 139 -12.22 -4.89 4.49
C LEU A 139 -11.97 -4.27 3.10
N THR A 140 -10.78 -3.75 2.88
CA THR A 140 -10.41 -3.15 1.59
C THR A 140 -10.51 -4.16 0.44
N VAL A 141 -10.07 -5.39 0.65
CA VAL A 141 -10.01 -6.41 -0.40
C VAL A 141 -11.36 -7.11 -0.58
N PHE A 142 -11.97 -7.54 0.51
CA PHE A 142 -13.09 -8.47 0.44
C PHE A 142 -14.46 -7.80 0.55
N LEU A 143 -14.60 -6.64 1.19
CA LEU A 143 -15.91 -6.05 1.49
C LEU A 143 -16.75 -5.77 0.23
N PRO A 144 -16.23 -5.18 -0.86
CA PRO A 144 -17.01 -4.93 -2.07
C PRO A 144 -17.50 -6.21 -2.73
N GLY A 145 -16.60 -7.20 -2.91
CA GLY A 145 -16.98 -8.49 -3.50
C GLY A 145 -17.93 -9.29 -2.60
N ALA A 146 -17.71 -9.27 -1.29
CA ALA A 146 -18.63 -9.90 -0.34
C ALA A 146 -20.03 -9.26 -0.37
N PHE A 147 -20.12 -7.94 -0.48
CA PHE A 147 -21.40 -7.24 -0.60
C PHE A 147 -22.13 -7.66 -1.86
N VAL A 148 -21.46 -7.67 -3.02
CA VAL A 148 -22.07 -8.12 -4.28
C VAL A 148 -22.46 -9.60 -4.20
N CYS A 149 -21.59 -10.45 -3.66
CA CYS A 149 -21.86 -11.87 -3.49
C CYS A 149 -23.08 -12.12 -2.59
N LEU A 150 -23.15 -11.47 -1.44
CA LEU A 150 -24.28 -11.61 -0.52
C LEU A 150 -25.59 -11.09 -1.13
N ALA A 151 -25.55 -9.94 -1.78
CA ALA A 151 -26.77 -9.34 -2.32
C ALA A 151 -27.32 -10.11 -3.53
N VAL A 152 -26.44 -10.65 -4.40
CA VAL A 152 -26.86 -11.33 -5.64
C VAL A 152 -27.06 -12.83 -5.45
N TYR A 153 -26.14 -13.51 -4.74
CA TYR A 153 -26.13 -14.99 -4.68
C TYR A 153 -26.65 -15.56 -3.36
N LEU A 154 -26.53 -14.81 -2.25
CA LEU A 154 -26.90 -15.28 -0.92
C LEU A 154 -27.80 -14.28 -0.18
N PRO A 155 -28.90 -13.83 -0.78
CA PRO A 155 -29.78 -12.83 -0.17
C PRO A 155 -30.39 -13.30 1.16
N GLU A 156 -30.49 -14.60 1.38
CA GLU A 156 -31.04 -15.21 2.60
C GLU A 156 -30.20 -14.90 3.86
N LEU A 157 -28.90 -14.58 3.69
CA LEU A 157 -28.04 -14.22 4.80
C LEU A 157 -28.19 -12.75 5.25
N ILE A 158 -28.83 -11.93 4.42
CA ILE A 158 -29.06 -10.51 4.70
C ILE A 158 -30.36 -10.35 5.51
N PRO A 159 -30.39 -9.56 6.58
CA PRO A 159 -31.63 -9.27 7.28
C PRO A 159 -32.71 -8.72 6.33
N PRO A 160 -33.97 -9.22 6.39
CA PRO A 160 -34.98 -8.88 5.43
C PRO A 160 -35.25 -7.40 5.21
N GLN A 161 -35.13 -6.61 6.29
CA GLN A 161 -35.30 -5.16 6.22
C GLN A 161 -34.20 -4.46 5.40
N LEU A 162 -32.96 -4.96 5.48
CA LEU A 162 -31.81 -4.44 4.72
C LEU A 162 -31.88 -4.91 3.27
N LEU A 163 -32.22 -6.19 3.05
CA LEU A 163 -32.40 -6.76 1.72
C LEU A 163 -33.45 -5.98 0.92
N TYR A 164 -34.59 -5.69 1.52
CA TYR A 164 -35.66 -4.91 0.87
C TYR A 164 -35.16 -3.52 0.43
N LYS A 165 -34.35 -2.86 1.26
CA LYS A 165 -33.77 -1.55 0.92
C LYS A 165 -32.75 -1.65 -0.23
N ILE A 166 -31.94 -2.71 -0.26
CA ILE A 166 -30.95 -2.95 -1.33
C ILE A 166 -31.70 -3.20 -2.65
N GLU A 167 -32.70 -4.10 -2.66
CA GLU A 167 -33.50 -4.38 -3.86
C GLU A 167 -34.29 -3.16 -4.37
N ALA A 168 -34.84 -2.37 -3.47
CA ALA A 168 -35.55 -1.15 -3.85
C ALA A 168 -34.59 -0.12 -4.49
N ALA A 169 -33.38 -0.01 -3.96
CA ALA A 169 -32.36 0.87 -4.51
C ALA A 169 -31.84 0.37 -5.87
N GLU A 170 -31.62 -0.94 -6.02
CA GLU A 170 -31.18 -1.55 -7.28
C GLU A 170 -32.21 -1.39 -8.40
N LYS A 171 -33.51 -1.55 -8.09
CA LYS A 171 -34.56 -1.33 -9.08
C LYS A 171 -34.66 0.12 -9.57
N ALA A 172 -34.11 1.06 -8.83
CA ALA A 172 -34.07 2.48 -9.20
C ALA A 172 -32.86 2.85 -10.07
N THR A 173 -31.88 1.95 -10.21
CA THR A 173 -30.65 2.19 -10.98
C THR A 173 -30.68 1.43 -12.32
N PRO A 174 -30.04 1.98 -13.39
CA PRO A 174 -30.03 1.36 -14.71
C PRO A 174 -28.99 0.24 -14.84
N LEU A 175 -28.05 0.13 -13.91
CA LEU A 175 -26.94 -0.81 -13.92
C LEU A 175 -27.19 -1.97 -12.95
N PRO A 176 -26.77 -3.21 -13.28
CA PRO A 176 -26.78 -4.29 -12.31
C PRO A 176 -25.76 -4.01 -11.18
N LEU A 177 -26.05 -4.49 -9.98
CA LEU A 177 -25.27 -4.22 -8.76
C LEU A 177 -23.77 -4.44 -8.92
N PHE A 178 -23.39 -5.50 -9.63
CA PHE A 178 -21.99 -5.80 -9.95
C PHE A 178 -21.31 -4.69 -10.76
N ALA A 179 -21.96 -4.25 -11.85
CA ALA A 179 -21.42 -3.21 -12.72
C ALA A 179 -21.38 -1.85 -12.01
N GLU A 180 -22.35 -1.57 -11.18
CA GLU A 180 -22.42 -0.39 -10.35
C GLU A 180 -21.27 -0.34 -9.35
N MET A 181 -21.01 -1.44 -8.62
CA MET A 181 -19.89 -1.54 -7.68
C MET A 181 -18.55 -1.36 -8.38
N LEU A 182 -18.36 -2.02 -9.53
CA LEU A 182 -17.12 -1.91 -10.31
C LEU A 182 -16.89 -0.46 -10.78
N LEU A 183 -17.95 0.18 -11.29
CA LEU A 183 -17.88 1.57 -11.76
C LEU A 183 -17.51 2.54 -10.63
N VAL A 184 -18.14 2.40 -9.45
CA VAL A 184 -17.82 3.24 -8.28
C VAL A 184 -16.38 3.06 -7.84
N ILE A 185 -15.90 1.82 -7.76
CA ILE A 185 -14.50 1.53 -7.39
C ILE A 185 -13.54 2.19 -8.38
N LEU A 186 -13.79 2.06 -9.70
CA LEU A 186 -12.96 2.68 -10.72
C LEU A 186 -12.98 4.21 -10.65
N LEU A 187 -14.15 4.82 -10.43
CA LEU A 187 -14.26 6.27 -10.27
C LEU A 187 -13.49 6.78 -9.05
N LEU A 188 -13.61 6.10 -7.90
CA LEU A 188 -12.86 6.45 -6.70
C LEU A 188 -11.35 6.31 -6.91
N GLU A 189 -10.92 5.31 -7.68
CA GLU A 189 -9.51 5.14 -8.03
C GLU A 189 -9.00 6.27 -8.95
N VAL A 190 -9.79 6.68 -9.94
CA VAL A 190 -9.46 7.83 -10.80
C VAL A 190 -9.37 9.13 -10.00
N ILE A 191 -10.30 9.38 -9.09
CA ILE A 191 -10.28 10.57 -8.22
C ILE A 191 -9.01 10.59 -7.38
N ARG A 192 -8.66 9.45 -6.81
CA ARG A 192 -7.46 9.31 -5.99
C ARG A 192 -6.19 9.52 -6.81
N GLU A 193 -6.07 8.88 -7.95
CA GLU A 193 -4.91 9.03 -8.85
C GLU A 193 -4.77 10.49 -9.31
N ALA A 194 -5.87 11.15 -9.62
CA ALA A 194 -5.88 12.57 -9.93
C ALA A 194 -5.38 13.41 -8.74
N GLY A 195 -5.82 13.09 -7.53
CA GLY A 195 -5.37 13.78 -6.31
C GLY A 195 -3.87 13.64 -6.04
N LEU A 196 -3.27 12.48 -6.35
CA LEU A 196 -1.83 12.25 -6.20
C LEU A 196 -0.97 13.03 -7.22
N ARG A 197 -1.52 13.30 -8.38
CA ARG A 197 -0.82 14.04 -9.46
C ARG A 197 -0.92 15.55 -9.33
N MET A 198 -1.85 16.05 -8.52
CA MET A 198 -2.02 17.47 -8.30
C MET A 198 -1.00 18.03 -7.29
N PRO A 199 -0.63 19.32 -7.38
CA PRO A 199 0.13 19.99 -6.33
C PRO A 199 -0.58 19.87 -4.97
N GLN A 200 0.17 19.63 -3.90
CA GLN A 200 -0.39 19.34 -2.56
C GLN A 200 -1.37 20.40 -2.06
N SER A 201 -1.17 21.66 -2.44
CA SER A 201 -2.05 22.77 -2.06
C SER A 201 -3.47 22.68 -2.63
N LEU A 202 -3.65 22.01 -3.77
CA LEU A 202 -4.93 21.90 -4.47
C LEU A 202 -5.51 20.47 -4.41
N GLY A 203 -4.66 19.46 -4.39
CA GLY A 203 -5.07 18.04 -4.52
C GLY A 203 -6.08 17.62 -3.46
N HIS A 204 -5.91 18.03 -2.21
CA HIS A 204 -6.80 17.67 -1.09
C HIS A 204 -8.20 18.28 -1.27
N SER A 205 -8.28 19.55 -1.62
CA SER A 205 -9.55 20.26 -1.79
C SER A 205 -10.31 19.76 -3.01
N VAL A 206 -9.62 19.54 -4.12
CA VAL A 206 -10.24 19.05 -5.36
C VAL A 206 -10.75 17.61 -5.20
N SER A 207 -9.98 16.75 -4.56
CA SER A 207 -10.42 15.36 -4.31
C SER A 207 -11.64 15.29 -3.39
N LEU A 208 -11.70 16.14 -2.36
CA LEU A 208 -12.85 16.21 -1.45
C LEU A 208 -14.11 16.69 -2.17
N VAL A 209 -13.99 17.78 -2.94
CA VAL A 209 -15.11 18.36 -3.70
C VAL A 209 -15.56 17.38 -4.78
N ALA A 210 -14.64 16.76 -5.51
CA ALA A 210 -14.98 15.77 -6.53
C ALA A 210 -15.72 14.57 -5.95
N ALA A 211 -15.26 14.02 -4.82
CA ALA A 211 -15.92 12.88 -4.17
C ALA A 211 -17.32 13.23 -3.69
N LEU A 212 -17.51 14.43 -3.10
CA LEU A 212 -18.79 14.91 -2.63
C LEU A 212 -19.77 15.12 -3.79
N ILE A 213 -19.36 15.90 -4.80
CA ILE A 213 -20.23 16.25 -5.94
C ILE A 213 -20.58 14.98 -6.75
N LEU A 214 -19.60 14.12 -7.03
CA LEU A 214 -19.85 12.88 -7.78
C LEU A 214 -20.75 11.92 -7.00
N GLY A 215 -20.53 11.80 -5.68
CA GLY A 215 -21.37 10.96 -4.82
C GLY A 215 -22.83 11.45 -4.80
N ASP A 216 -23.06 12.72 -4.49
CA ASP A 216 -24.40 13.31 -4.43
C ASP A 216 -25.09 13.31 -5.81
N ALA A 217 -24.39 13.68 -6.87
CA ALA A 217 -24.91 13.68 -8.22
C ALA A 217 -25.27 12.27 -8.71
N ALA A 218 -24.44 11.28 -8.41
CA ALA A 218 -24.66 9.90 -8.81
C ALA A 218 -25.92 9.31 -8.15
N ILE A 219 -26.15 9.62 -6.87
CA ILE A 219 -27.37 9.24 -6.15
C ILE A 219 -28.59 10.01 -6.69
N ALA A 220 -28.48 11.33 -6.83
CA ALA A 220 -29.58 12.18 -7.26
C ALA A 220 -30.07 11.87 -8.69
N THR A 221 -29.18 11.43 -9.57
CA THR A 221 -29.51 11.00 -10.94
C THR A 221 -30.01 9.55 -11.02
N GLY A 222 -29.96 8.79 -9.91
CA GLY A 222 -30.31 7.37 -9.91
C GLY A 222 -29.33 6.49 -10.69
N LEU A 223 -28.11 6.99 -10.98
CA LEU A 223 -27.08 6.20 -11.65
C LEU A 223 -26.43 5.18 -10.72
N MET A 224 -26.42 5.47 -9.41
CA MET A 224 -25.78 4.64 -8.39
C MET A 224 -26.67 4.55 -7.15
N SER A 225 -26.72 3.37 -6.58
CA SER A 225 -27.48 3.10 -5.37
C SER A 225 -26.71 3.53 -4.10
N THR A 226 -27.45 4.02 -3.12
CA THR A 226 -26.87 4.44 -1.83
C THR A 226 -26.10 3.32 -1.11
N PRO A 227 -26.57 2.05 -1.07
CA PRO A 227 -25.82 0.95 -0.46
C PRO A 227 -24.47 0.70 -1.11
N VAL A 228 -24.35 0.78 -2.43
CA VAL A 228 -23.10 0.58 -3.16
C VAL A 228 -22.11 1.69 -2.82
N ILE A 229 -22.55 2.96 -2.86
CA ILE A 229 -21.69 4.09 -2.50
C ILE A 229 -21.22 3.99 -1.05
N PHE A 230 -22.08 3.57 -0.13
CA PHE A 230 -21.71 3.39 1.27
C PHE A 230 -20.62 2.33 1.45
N VAL A 231 -20.76 1.15 0.84
CA VAL A 231 -19.75 0.08 0.89
C VAL A 231 -18.44 0.50 0.25
N ALA A 232 -18.51 1.13 -0.92
CA ALA A 232 -17.33 1.64 -1.62
C ALA A 232 -16.60 2.73 -0.82
N SER A 233 -17.33 3.59 -0.12
CA SER A 233 -16.75 4.63 0.74
C SER A 233 -16.00 4.03 1.93
N ILE A 234 -16.59 3.05 2.64
CA ILE A 234 -15.91 2.35 3.74
C ILE A 234 -14.63 1.69 3.22
N THR A 235 -14.71 1.01 2.09
CA THR A 235 -13.58 0.34 1.47
C THR A 235 -12.46 1.32 1.14
N SER A 236 -12.80 2.48 0.58
CA SER A 236 -11.82 3.51 0.23
C SER A 236 -11.16 4.15 1.45
N ILE A 237 -11.91 4.33 2.55
CA ILE A 237 -11.33 4.82 3.81
C ILE A 237 -10.39 3.77 4.42
N ALA A 238 -10.78 2.49 4.39
CA ALA A 238 -9.97 1.40 4.93
C ALA A 238 -8.59 1.27 4.26
N VAL A 239 -8.48 1.61 2.98
CA VAL A 239 -7.20 1.63 2.24
C VAL A 239 -6.18 2.58 2.88
N PHE A 240 -6.61 3.72 3.41
CA PHE A 240 -5.70 4.70 3.99
C PHE A 240 -5.05 4.24 5.31
N VAL A 241 -5.60 3.22 5.94
CA VAL A 241 -5.06 2.65 7.18
C VAL A 241 -3.76 1.87 6.90
N THR A 242 -3.64 1.24 5.72
CA THR A 242 -2.48 0.44 5.32
C THR A 242 -1.89 0.92 3.99
N PRO A 243 -1.28 2.11 3.94
CA PRO A 243 -0.83 2.72 2.69
C PRO A 243 0.27 1.92 1.97
N ALA A 244 1.07 1.16 2.72
CA ALA A 244 2.13 0.32 2.14
C ALA A 244 1.60 -0.83 1.26
N LEU A 245 0.36 -1.27 1.50
CA LEU A 245 -0.29 -2.37 0.78
C LEU A 245 -1.33 -1.88 -0.25
N TYR A 246 -1.30 -0.60 -0.58
CA TYR A 246 -2.29 -0.01 -1.47
C TYR A 246 -2.33 -0.68 -2.85
N GLU A 247 -1.19 -0.78 -3.53
CA GLU A 247 -1.12 -1.35 -4.88
C GLU A 247 -1.67 -2.79 -4.92
N PRO A 248 -1.18 -3.73 -4.06
CA PRO A 248 -1.71 -5.07 -4.04
C PRO A 248 -3.18 -5.14 -3.58
N ALA A 249 -3.61 -4.30 -2.64
CA ALA A 249 -5.00 -4.29 -2.18
C ALA A 249 -5.96 -3.85 -3.28
N THR A 250 -5.60 -2.84 -4.09
CA THR A 250 -6.42 -2.37 -5.21
C THR A 250 -6.59 -3.45 -6.28
N LEU A 251 -5.49 -4.11 -6.67
CA LEU A 251 -5.55 -5.19 -7.66
C LEU A 251 -6.38 -6.38 -7.16
N LEU A 252 -6.18 -6.78 -5.89
CA LEU A 252 -6.95 -7.86 -5.28
C LEU A 252 -8.44 -7.50 -5.17
N ARG A 253 -8.77 -6.27 -4.77
CA ARG A 253 -10.14 -5.78 -4.65
C ARG A 253 -10.90 -5.90 -5.97
N ILE A 254 -10.29 -5.44 -7.08
CA ILE A 254 -10.87 -5.57 -8.41
C ILE A 254 -11.06 -7.04 -8.76
N GLY A 255 -10.06 -7.89 -8.51
CA GLY A 255 -10.13 -9.32 -8.78
C GLY A 255 -11.15 -10.11 -7.94
N VAL A 256 -11.48 -9.64 -6.73
CA VAL A 256 -12.50 -10.26 -5.87
C VAL A 256 -13.92 -9.82 -6.27
N VAL A 257 -14.08 -8.63 -6.85
CA VAL A 257 -15.37 -8.15 -7.35
C VAL A 257 -15.73 -8.81 -8.69
N VAL A 258 -14.73 -9.07 -9.55
CA VAL A 258 -14.89 -9.78 -10.84
C VAL A 258 -14.99 -11.29 -10.64
#